data_ac9e4ca081257f6723cabed1e0aee039
#
_entry.id   ac9e4ca081257f6723cabed1e0aee039
#
_cell.length_a   1.000
_cell.length_b   1.000
_cell.length_c   1.000
_cell.angle_alpha   90.00
_cell.angle_beta   90.00
_cell.angle_gamma   90.00
#
_symmetry.space_group_name_H-M   'P 1'
#
loop_
_entity.id
_entity.type
_entity.pdbx_description
1 polymer ?
#
loop_
_entity_poly.entity_id
_entity_poly.type
_entity_poly.pdbx_seq_one_letter_code
_entity_poly.pdbx_strand_id
1 'polypeptide(L)' 'MCLGIPAKVVQIDDSQQGKVDYLGTKVKTNFALLDDVKKGDWVIVHAGFAIAKLDEEEAKETFELLREYAQSLEKQD' A
#
# COMPACT_ATOMS: atom_id res chain seq x y z
N MET A 1 7.82 6.42 -11.40
CA MET A 1 7.87 5.01 -11.03
C MET A 1 7.44 4.82 -9.58
N CYS A 2 6.58 3.89 -9.35
CA CYS A 2 6.14 3.62 -8.00
C CYS A 2 7.20 2.83 -7.25
N LEU A 3 7.60 3.32 -6.11
CA LEU A 3 8.64 2.70 -5.31
C LEU A 3 8.11 2.05 -4.05
N GLY A 4 6.81 1.99 -3.90
CA GLY A 4 6.20 1.47 -2.70
C GLY A 4 5.45 0.18 -2.94
N ILE A 5 5.25 -0.56 -1.86
CA ILE A 5 4.41 -1.73 -1.86
C ILE A 5 3.00 -1.29 -1.48
N PRO A 6 1.97 -1.69 -2.23
CA PRO A 6 0.60 -1.32 -1.87
C PRO A 6 0.22 -1.86 -0.50
N ALA A 7 -0.48 -1.04 0.26
CA ALA A 7 -0.99 -1.42 1.57
C ALA A 7 -2.49 -1.20 1.60
N LYS A 8 -3.20 -2.07 2.29
CA LYS A 8 -4.66 -1.99 2.35
C LYS A 8 -5.10 -1.21 3.57
N VAL A 9 -5.99 -0.25 3.38
CA VAL A 9 -6.53 0.55 4.48
C VAL A 9 -7.44 -0.34 5.33
N VAL A 10 -7.11 -0.51 6.59
CA VAL A 10 -7.90 -1.33 7.52
C VAL A 10 -8.64 -0.50 8.55
N GLN A 11 -8.23 0.74 8.74
CA GLN A 11 -8.87 1.65 9.67
C GLN A 11 -8.62 3.07 9.23
N ILE A 12 -9.63 3.92 9.32
CA ILE A 12 -9.48 5.35 9.05
C ILE A 12 -10.48 6.08 9.95
N ASP A 13 -10.03 7.18 10.58
CA ASP A 13 -10.88 7.97 11.44
C ASP A 13 -11.23 9.32 10.80
N ASP A 14 -11.99 10.15 11.52
CA ASP A 14 -12.48 11.43 11.00
C ASP A 14 -11.36 12.46 10.83
N SER A 15 -10.20 12.24 11.46
CA SER A 15 -9.07 13.17 11.33
C SER A 15 -8.11 12.74 10.23
N GLN A 16 -8.54 11.83 9.37
CA GLN A 16 -7.76 11.31 8.24
C GLN A 16 -6.51 10.57 8.69
N GLN A 17 -6.57 9.98 9.84
CA GLN A 17 -5.50 9.09 10.33
C GLN A 17 -6.07 7.70 10.53
N GLY A 18 -5.22 6.73 10.40
CA GLY A 18 -5.66 5.36 10.58
C GLY A 18 -4.52 4.38 10.44
N LYS A 19 -4.84 3.20 9.95
CA LYS A 19 -3.86 2.13 9.81
C LYS A 19 -4.04 1.43 8.48
N VAL A 20 -2.92 0.93 7.97
CA VAL A 20 -2.92 0.09 6.78
C VAL A 20 -2.31 -1.26 7.14
N ASP A 21 -2.67 -2.27 6.38
CA ASP A 21 -2.05 -3.58 6.47
C ASP A 21 -0.93 -3.62 5.43
N TYR A 22 0.30 -3.60 5.91
CA TYR A 22 1.49 -3.63 5.09
C TYR A 22 2.13 -5.00 5.26
N LEU A 23 1.85 -5.90 4.33
CA LEU A 23 2.38 -7.26 4.33
C LEU A 23 2.14 -7.99 5.67
N GLY A 24 0.96 -7.83 6.24
CA GLY A 24 0.59 -8.47 7.49
C GLY A 24 0.84 -7.66 8.74
N THR A 25 1.48 -6.51 8.61
CA THR A 25 1.75 -5.62 9.74
C THR A 25 0.86 -4.39 9.68
N LYS A 26 0.24 -4.03 10.79
CA LYS A 26 -0.58 -2.83 10.86
C LYS A 26 0.32 -1.62 11.10
N VAL A 27 0.26 -0.65 10.22
CA VAL A 27 1.10 0.54 10.26
C VAL A 27 0.24 1.78 10.36
N LYS A 28 0.55 2.67 11.31
CA LYS A 28 -0.13 3.96 11.42
C LYS A 28 0.16 4.81 10.19
N THR A 29 -0.87 5.41 9.64
CA THR A 29 -0.76 6.12 8.38
C THR A 29 -1.63 7.36 8.41
N ASN A 30 -1.12 8.44 7.82
CA ASN A 30 -1.84 9.69 7.64
C ASN A 30 -2.34 9.75 6.20
N PHE A 31 -3.64 9.97 6.03
CA PHE A 31 -4.29 9.99 4.73
C PHE A 31 -4.64 11.41 4.25
N ALA A 32 -4.09 12.43 4.89
CA ALA A 32 -4.45 13.81 4.59
C ALA A 32 -4.09 14.26 3.18
N LEU A 33 -3.14 13.59 2.53
CA LEU A 33 -2.71 13.94 1.18
C LEU A 33 -3.63 13.39 0.09
N LEU A 34 -4.57 12.54 0.45
CA LEU A 34 -5.46 11.88 -0.52
C LEU A 34 -6.91 12.24 -0.23
N ASP A 35 -7.72 12.25 -1.28
CA ASP A 35 -9.16 12.45 -1.16
C ASP A 35 -9.88 11.11 -1.21
N ASP A 36 -11.00 11.03 -0.49
CA ASP A 36 -11.92 9.88 -0.58
C ASP A 36 -11.29 8.52 -0.30
N VAL A 37 -10.37 8.47 0.67
CA VAL A 37 -9.81 7.18 1.07
C VAL A 37 -10.79 6.48 2.01
N LYS A 38 -11.03 5.21 1.76
CA LYS A 38 -11.97 4.40 2.52
C LYS A 38 -11.29 3.10 2.97
N LYS A 39 -11.86 2.51 4.00
CA LYS A 39 -11.44 1.18 4.43
C LYS A 39 -11.56 0.21 3.25
N GLY A 40 -10.52 -0.56 3.02
CA GLY A 40 -10.46 -1.49 1.90
C GLY A 40 -9.73 -0.97 0.68
N ASP A 41 -9.45 0.33 0.63
CA ASP A 41 -8.70 0.90 -0.48
C ASP A 41 -7.22 0.51 -0.41
N TRP A 42 -6.57 0.53 -1.55
CA TRP A 42 -5.14 0.28 -1.64
C TRP A 42 -4.40 1.59 -1.80
N VAL A 43 -3.35 1.78 -1.01
CA VAL A 43 -2.56 3.02 -1.04
C VAL A 43 -1.08 2.69 -1.01
N ILE A 44 -0.28 3.63 -1.49
CA ILE A 44 1.17 3.59 -1.33
C ILE A 44 1.51 4.49 -0.15
N VAL A 45 2.29 3.96 0.79
CA VAL A 45 2.68 4.70 2.00
C VAL A 45 4.17 5.01 1.92
N HIS A 46 4.52 6.26 2.22
CA HIS A 46 5.90 6.71 2.29
C HIS A 46 6.04 7.65 3.48
N ALA A 47 6.97 7.34 4.37
CA ALA A 47 7.24 8.15 5.55
C ALA A 47 5.99 8.40 6.42
N GLY A 48 5.11 7.41 6.51
CA GLY A 48 3.91 7.51 7.34
C GLY A 48 2.73 8.19 6.67
N PHE A 49 2.87 8.62 5.41
CA PHE A 49 1.80 9.25 4.65
C PHE A 49 1.38 8.39 3.49
N ALA A 50 0.08 8.28 3.27
CA ALA A 50 -0.44 7.68 2.05
C ALA A 50 -0.29 8.71 0.94
N ILE A 51 0.49 8.39 -0.07
CA ILE A 51 0.83 9.34 -1.13
C ILE A 51 0.15 9.06 -2.46
N ALA A 52 -0.41 7.88 -2.64
CA ALA A 52 -1.11 7.53 -3.86
C ALA A 52 -2.17 6.49 -3.54
N LYS A 53 -3.27 6.55 -4.27
CA LYS A 53 -4.35 5.58 -4.15
C LYS A 53 -4.37 4.75 -5.41
N LEU A 54 -4.40 3.44 -5.25
CA LEU A 54 -4.44 2.50 -6.36
C LEU A 54 -5.79 1.81 -6.39
N ASP A 55 -6.27 1.43 -7.58
CA ASP A 55 -7.40 0.54 -7.62
C ASP A 55 -6.94 -0.89 -7.34
N GLU A 56 -7.89 -1.78 -7.15
CA GLU A 56 -7.60 -3.16 -6.79
C GLU A 56 -6.75 -3.87 -7.86
N GLU A 57 -7.03 -3.57 -9.10
CA GLU A 57 -6.31 -4.19 -10.21
C GLU A 57 -4.85 -3.73 -10.28
N GLU A 58 -4.61 -2.45 -10.08
CA GLU A 58 -3.25 -1.91 -10.05
C GLU A 58 -2.44 -2.50 -8.90
N ALA A 59 -3.07 -2.64 -7.74
CA ALA A 59 -2.41 -3.23 -6.59
C ALA A 59 -2.03 -4.68 -6.88
N LYS A 60 -2.92 -5.43 -7.50
CA LYS A 60 -2.68 -6.82 -7.84
C LYS A 60 -1.52 -6.96 -8.82
N GLU A 61 -1.47 -6.13 -9.84
CA GLU A 61 -0.38 -6.13 -10.80
C GLU A 61 0.95 -5.85 -10.15
N THR A 62 0.97 -4.90 -9.22
CA THR A 62 2.19 -4.55 -8.50
C THR A 62 2.68 -5.74 -7.67
N PHE A 63 1.78 -6.42 -6.98
CA PHE A 63 2.15 -7.60 -6.19
C PHE A 63 2.68 -8.73 -7.07
N GLU A 64 2.11 -8.90 -8.24
CA GLU A 64 2.58 -9.93 -9.18
C GLU A 64 4.01 -9.63 -9.65
N LEU A 65 4.28 -8.38 -9.97
CA LEU A 65 5.62 -7.96 -10.36
C LEU A 65 6.64 -8.16 -9.25
N LEU A 66 6.26 -7.83 -8.03
CA LEU A 66 7.13 -8.03 -6.87
C LEU A 66 7.41 -9.51 -6.63
N ARG A 67 6.40 -10.34 -6.83
CA ARG A 67 6.57 -11.79 -6.68
C ARG A 67 7.55 -12.34 -7.71
N GLU A 68 7.40 -11.92 -8.96
CA GLU A 68 8.29 -12.36 -10.02
C GLU A 68 9.73 -11.92 -9.76
N TYR A 69 9.90 -10.70 -9.28
CA TYR A 69 11.22 -10.18 -8.95
C TYR A 69 11.87 -11.00 -7.83
N ALA A 70 11.11 -11.30 -6.80
CA ALA A 70 11.61 -12.10 -5.69
C ALA A 70 12.00 -13.50 -6.13
N GLN A 71 11.21 -14.14 -7.00
CA GLN A 71 11.53 -15.44 -7.53
C GLN A 71 12.78 -15.42 -8.39
N SER A 72 12.94 -14.36 -9.16
CA SER A 72 14.14 -14.18 -9.98
C SER A 72 15.39 -14.09 -9.12
N LEU A 73 15.32 -13.37 -8.00
CA LEU A 73 16.44 -13.26 -7.07
C LEU A 73 16.77 -14.60 -6.43
N GLU A 74 15.79 -15.40 -6.10
CA GLU A 74 16.00 -16.72 -5.52
C GLU A 74 16.69 -17.68 -6.47
N LYS A 75 16.51 -17.49 -7.77
CA LYS A 75 17.11 -18.34 -8.78
C LYS A 75 18.54 -17.94 -9.16
N GLN A 76 18.99 -16.82 -8.67
CA GLN A 76 20.32 -16.32 -8.97
C GLN A 76 21.31 -16.71 -7.89
N ASP A 77 21.74 -17.90 -7.90
CA ASP A 77 22.75 -18.34 -6.93
C ASP A 77 24.17 -18.16 -7.45
#